data_9f6045cc1e2a7fd51f53d6fd3a6c121b
#
_entry.id   9f6045cc1e2a7fd51f53d6fd3a6c121b
#
_cell.length_a   1.000
_cell.length_b   1.000
_cell.length_c   1.000
_cell.angle_alpha   90.00
_cell.angle_beta   90.00
_cell.angle_gamma   90.00
#
_symmetry.space_group_name_H-M   'P 1'
#
loop_
_entity.id
_entity.type
_entity.pdbx_description
1 polymer ?
#
loop_
_entity_poly.entity_id
_entity_poly.type
_entity_poly.pdbx_seq_one_letter_code
_entity_poly.pdbx_strand_id
1 'polypeptide(L)'
;MDKTLDISVIEVENLSKSYGKIQAIKEVSFKVKKGEVFGLIGPDGAGKTSIIQILTGVLTPTSGKAFINGIDVTKEPERIKSIIGYMPQGLGLNLYDNLTVEENINFFRDLRQIPEKIFKKNKEILLEITKLKPFLNRQAKALSGGMRQKLALVCTLLHLPDIIFLDEPTTGVDPLSRQDFWRIIHNLVKEKEITVLLTTSYMDEAERCHRIALMHEGKILLEEKPENISNLEEIFIEKITGEKPKTIDVIKKRDENKSLMIVCKGVSKLFGSFKAVDKIDLEVEKGEILGLLGPNGAGKTTLIKMMCGLLEPSEGKISILGYDVQKERAKIWNIIGYMSQKFSLYKDLTVLENMKFYAGIYGVKDYNFKEILERLELLEMGDRLVKDLPFGIRQRLALACALLHKPPILFLDEPTSGVDPVARRNFWEIIYQVSRQEGTTVIVSTHYMDEAENCDRLGLMNRGRLIALGTPEEIKKESEKFSGSLLQIKTPYFYKAFELISQEFPEISIYGNKIFIRTFEIENAKKKIKNLFESQKLLPFEIEQILIPLQEAFVDFIKREEALNV
;
A
#
# COMPACT_ATOMS: atom_id res chain seq x y z
N MET A 1 15.43 19.58 -27.80
CA MET A 1 14.68 18.35 -28.15
C MET A 1 15.71 17.24 -28.24
N ASP A 2 15.86 16.49 -27.17
CA ASP A 2 16.82 15.40 -27.11
C ASP A 2 16.28 14.20 -27.89
N LYS A 3 16.99 13.82 -28.96
CA LYS A 3 16.66 12.67 -29.81
C LYS A 3 16.83 11.29 -29.12
N THR A 4 17.21 11.27 -27.84
CA THR A 4 17.48 10.04 -27.07
C THR A 4 16.23 9.42 -26.42
N LEU A 5 15.10 10.12 -26.38
CA LEU A 5 13.90 9.72 -25.62
C LEU A 5 12.91 8.81 -26.38
N ASP A 6 13.19 8.42 -27.64
CA ASP A 6 12.22 7.64 -28.45
C ASP A 6 12.64 6.18 -28.70
N ILE A 7 13.68 5.70 -28.02
CA ILE A 7 14.16 4.32 -28.16
C ILE A 7 13.36 3.42 -27.22
N SER A 8 12.60 2.48 -27.78
CA SER A 8 11.94 1.41 -27.02
C SER A 8 12.98 0.38 -26.60
N VAL A 9 13.04 0.12 -25.28
CA VAL A 9 13.96 -0.88 -24.69
C VAL A 9 13.25 -2.16 -24.27
N ILE A 10 11.90 -2.10 -24.10
CA ILE A 10 11.04 -3.26 -23.91
C ILE A 10 9.96 -3.20 -24.97
N GLU A 11 9.78 -4.28 -25.72
CA GLU A 11 8.73 -4.41 -26.74
C GLU A 11 8.00 -5.73 -26.57
N VAL A 12 6.68 -5.67 -26.49
CA VAL A 12 5.78 -6.81 -26.34
C VAL A 12 4.79 -6.80 -27.48
N GLU A 13 4.69 -7.91 -28.21
CA GLU A 13 3.87 -8.04 -29.42
C GLU A 13 2.95 -9.26 -29.30
N ASN A 14 1.63 -9.02 -29.21
CA ASN A 14 0.57 -10.02 -29.17
C ASN A 14 0.84 -11.18 -28.21
N LEU A 15 1.41 -10.84 -27.04
CA LEU A 15 1.85 -11.80 -26.04
C LEU A 15 0.64 -12.50 -25.43
N SER A 16 0.69 -13.83 -25.38
CA SER A 16 -0.34 -14.65 -24.73
C SER A 16 0.28 -15.71 -23.84
N LYS A 17 -0.41 -16.02 -22.73
CA LYS A 17 -0.02 -17.09 -21.80
C LYS A 17 -1.22 -17.83 -21.27
N SER A 18 -1.20 -19.16 -21.39
CA SER A 18 -2.21 -20.06 -20.85
C SER A 18 -1.61 -21.04 -19.84
N TYR A 19 -2.32 -21.28 -18.76
CA TYR A 19 -2.05 -22.31 -17.76
C TYR A 19 -3.21 -23.32 -17.80
N GLY A 20 -3.02 -24.41 -18.54
CA GLY A 20 -4.10 -25.34 -18.84
C GLY A 20 -5.27 -24.65 -19.55
N LYS A 21 -6.44 -24.61 -18.90
CA LYS A 21 -7.65 -23.97 -19.46
C LYS A 21 -7.74 -22.47 -19.18
N ILE A 22 -6.87 -21.92 -18.30
CA ILE A 22 -6.92 -20.51 -17.91
C ILE A 22 -5.97 -19.72 -18.80
N GLN A 23 -6.50 -18.77 -19.55
CA GLN A 23 -5.72 -17.82 -20.35
C GLN A 23 -5.41 -16.57 -19.51
N ALA A 24 -4.20 -16.52 -18.94
CA ALA A 24 -3.77 -15.46 -18.04
C ALA A 24 -3.33 -14.17 -18.77
N ILE A 25 -2.87 -14.27 -20.01
CA ILE A 25 -2.51 -13.15 -20.88
C ILE A 25 -3.15 -13.39 -22.26
N LYS A 26 -3.83 -12.36 -22.80
CA LYS A 26 -4.63 -12.43 -24.03
C LYS A 26 -4.18 -11.36 -25.02
N GLU A 27 -3.21 -11.68 -25.88
CA GLU A 27 -2.73 -10.83 -26.99
C GLU A 27 -2.31 -9.41 -26.55
N VAL A 28 -1.53 -9.33 -25.48
CA VAL A 28 -1.07 -8.05 -24.92
C VAL A 28 0.07 -7.50 -25.77
N SER A 29 0.00 -6.20 -26.10
CA SER A 29 1.06 -5.46 -26.81
C SER A 29 1.29 -4.11 -26.13
N PHE A 30 2.56 -3.77 -25.87
CA PHE A 30 2.99 -2.45 -25.36
C PHE A 30 4.49 -2.25 -25.57
N LYS A 31 4.94 -1.01 -25.42
CA LYS A 31 6.36 -0.64 -25.52
C LYS A 31 6.76 0.24 -24.34
N VAL A 32 7.99 0.08 -23.86
CA VAL A 32 8.57 0.93 -22.79
C VAL A 32 9.81 1.63 -23.33
N LYS A 33 9.88 2.94 -23.13
CA LYS A 33 11.00 3.77 -23.58
C LYS A 33 12.16 3.75 -22.60
N LYS A 34 13.37 4.05 -23.07
CA LYS A 34 14.55 4.18 -22.21
C LYS A 34 14.35 5.28 -21.16
N GLY A 35 14.69 4.99 -19.90
CA GLY A 35 14.55 5.92 -18.77
C GLY A 35 13.10 6.16 -18.34
N GLU A 36 12.15 5.35 -18.81
CA GLU A 36 10.74 5.43 -18.45
C GLU A 36 10.45 4.61 -17.19
N VAL A 37 9.58 5.11 -16.34
CA VAL A 37 8.89 4.33 -15.30
C VAL A 37 7.52 3.96 -15.85
N PHE A 38 7.33 2.69 -16.20
CA PHE A 38 6.10 2.16 -16.78
C PHE A 38 5.40 1.23 -15.79
N GLY A 39 4.12 1.50 -15.51
CA GLY A 39 3.30 0.74 -14.57
C GLY A 39 2.30 -0.19 -15.27
N LEU A 40 2.35 -1.49 -14.98
CA LEU A 40 1.27 -2.44 -15.28
C LEU A 40 0.34 -2.50 -14.06
N ILE A 41 -0.86 -1.95 -14.20
CA ILE A 41 -1.80 -1.77 -13.08
C ILE A 41 -2.99 -2.69 -13.29
N GLY A 42 -3.49 -3.28 -12.22
CA GLY A 42 -4.65 -4.14 -12.33
C GLY A 42 -4.90 -4.96 -11.06
N PRO A 43 -6.07 -5.61 -10.97
CA PRO A 43 -6.39 -6.48 -9.84
C PRO A 43 -5.51 -7.73 -9.79
N ASP A 44 -5.60 -8.47 -8.69
CA ASP A 44 -4.98 -9.77 -8.57
C ASP A 44 -5.54 -10.72 -9.65
N GLY A 45 -4.63 -11.49 -10.27
CA GLY A 45 -5.00 -12.37 -11.37
C GLY A 45 -5.14 -11.70 -12.75
N ALA A 46 -4.92 -10.40 -12.88
CA ALA A 46 -4.96 -9.70 -14.18
C ALA A 46 -3.86 -10.12 -15.18
N GLY A 47 -2.85 -10.90 -14.72
CA GLY A 47 -1.75 -11.38 -15.56
C GLY A 47 -0.45 -10.58 -15.45
N LYS A 48 -0.37 -9.58 -14.58
CA LYS A 48 0.77 -8.68 -14.38
C LYS A 48 2.09 -9.43 -14.13
N THR A 49 2.11 -10.28 -13.08
CA THR A 49 3.28 -11.09 -12.71
C THR A 49 3.71 -12.02 -13.84
N SER A 50 2.75 -12.63 -14.57
CA SER A 50 3.07 -13.49 -15.71
C SER A 50 3.78 -12.75 -16.84
N ILE A 51 3.43 -11.48 -17.11
CA ILE A 51 4.14 -10.62 -18.07
C ILE A 51 5.58 -10.38 -17.59
N ILE A 52 5.78 -9.95 -16.34
CA ILE A 52 7.13 -9.74 -15.80
C ILE A 52 7.96 -11.02 -15.88
N GLN A 53 7.41 -12.17 -15.50
CA GLN A 53 8.13 -13.44 -15.54
C GLN A 53 8.51 -13.87 -16.97
N ILE A 54 7.70 -13.54 -17.97
CA ILE A 54 8.06 -13.77 -19.39
C ILE A 54 9.20 -12.82 -19.77
N LEU A 55 9.08 -11.54 -19.49
CA LEU A 55 10.08 -10.54 -19.83
C LEU A 55 11.44 -10.80 -19.15
N THR A 56 11.43 -11.36 -17.95
CA THR A 56 12.65 -11.73 -17.22
C THR A 56 13.22 -13.10 -17.62
N GLY A 57 12.62 -13.79 -18.60
CA GLY A 57 13.07 -15.10 -19.07
C GLY A 57 12.86 -16.24 -18.06
N VAL A 58 11.99 -16.04 -17.08
CA VAL A 58 11.60 -17.09 -16.09
C VAL A 58 10.48 -17.96 -16.63
N LEU A 59 9.59 -17.39 -17.44
CA LEU A 59 8.41 -18.04 -17.97
C LEU A 59 8.38 -17.95 -19.50
N THR A 60 8.02 -19.03 -20.19
CA THR A 60 7.86 -19.04 -21.64
C THR A 60 6.41 -18.64 -22.03
N PRO A 61 6.19 -17.74 -22.98
CA PRO A 61 4.87 -17.41 -23.48
C PRO A 61 4.24 -18.59 -24.23
N THR A 62 2.92 -18.60 -24.37
CA THR A 62 2.20 -19.56 -25.22
C THR A 62 2.27 -19.13 -26.68
N SER A 63 2.16 -17.82 -26.95
CA SER A 63 2.31 -17.20 -28.27
C SER A 63 2.70 -15.74 -28.15
N GLY A 64 3.03 -15.10 -29.28
CA GLY A 64 3.51 -13.72 -29.31
C GLY A 64 5.01 -13.61 -29.11
N LYS A 65 5.53 -12.39 -29.03
CA LYS A 65 6.95 -12.10 -28.91
C LYS A 65 7.21 -11.03 -27.85
N ALA A 66 8.38 -11.08 -27.23
CA ALA A 66 8.85 -10.03 -26.34
C ALA A 66 10.35 -9.82 -26.54
N PHE A 67 10.76 -8.55 -26.53
CA PHE A 67 12.14 -8.15 -26.74
C PHE A 67 12.61 -7.20 -25.64
N ILE A 68 13.85 -7.35 -25.22
CA ILE A 68 14.56 -6.44 -24.32
C ILE A 68 15.85 -5.98 -24.98
N ASN A 69 16.01 -4.68 -25.20
CA ASN A 69 17.10 -4.10 -25.98
C ASN A 69 17.29 -4.81 -27.33
N GLY A 70 16.18 -5.19 -28.00
CA GLY A 70 16.19 -5.92 -29.26
C GLY A 70 16.49 -7.42 -29.14
N ILE A 71 16.75 -7.96 -27.95
CA ILE A 71 17.02 -9.37 -27.70
C ILE A 71 15.71 -10.10 -27.46
N ASP A 72 15.41 -11.16 -28.20
CA ASP A 72 14.25 -12.02 -28.02
C ASP A 72 14.36 -12.79 -26.70
N VAL A 73 13.42 -12.55 -25.76
CA VAL A 73 13.47 -13.13 -24.40
C VAL A 73 13.33 -14.65 -24.39
N THR A 74 12.76 -15.24 -25.44
CA THR A 74 12.57 -16.69 -25.54
C THR A 74 13.78 -17.41 -26.09
N LYS A 75 14.60 -16.72 -26.90
CA LYS A 75 15.77 -17.30 -27.56
C LYS A 75 17.04 -17.16 -26.73
N GLU A 76 17.19 -16.06 -26.02
CA GLU A 76 18.38 -15.74 -25.24
C GLU A 76 18.07 -15.40 -23.76
N PRO A 77 17.34 -16.26 -23.00
CA PRO A 77 16.90 -15.94 -21.65
C PRO A 77 18.06 -15.69 -20.67
N GLU A 78 19.19 -16.38 -20.82
CA GLU A 78 20.34 -16.19 -19.94
C GLU A 78 21.03 -14.82 -20.18
N ARG A 79 21.04 -14.35 -21.42
CA ARG A 79 21.54 -13.01 -21.74
C ARG A 79 20.63 -11.94 -21.17
N ILE A 80 19.31 -12.14 -21.21
CA ILE A 80 18.34 -11.23 -20.57
C ILE A 80 18.61 -11.16 -19.06
N LYS A 81 18.70 -12.29 -18.37
CA LYS A 81 18.98 -12.35 -16.93
C LYS A 81 20.25 -11.61 -16.50
N SER A 82 21.26 -11.55 -17.38
CA SER A 82 22.52 -10.86 -17.08
C SER A 82 22.42 -9.32 -17.13
N ILE A 83 21.49 -8.77 -17.92
CA ILE A 83 21.37 -7.32 -18.16
C ILE A 83 20.23 -6.65 -17.41
N ILE A 84 19.37 -7.42 -16.73
CA ILE A 84 18.21 -6.91 -16.00
C ILE A 84 18.36 -7.11 -14.49
N GLY A 85 17.63 -6.27 -13.74
CA GLY A 85 17.30 -6.51 -12.34
C GLY A 85 15.86 -6.99 -12.19
N TYR A 86 15.61 -8.01 -11.38
CA TYR A 86 14.26 -8.48 -11.09
C TYR A 86 14.04 -8.59 -9.58
N MET A 87 13.03 -7.90 -9.09
CA MET A 87 12.55 -7.98 -7.72
C MET A 87 11.15 -8.63 -7.72
N PRO A 88 11.04 -9.89 -7.25
CA PRO A 88 9.77 -10.61 -7.26
C PRO A 88 8.81 -10.08 -6.20
N GLN A 89 7.51 -10.35 -6.38
CA GLN A 89 6.46 -10.02 -5.43
C GLN A 89 6.72 -10.64 -4.05
N GLY A 90 6.47 -9.86 -2.99
CA GLY A 90 6.58 -10.27 -1.59
C GLY A 90 7.74 -9.60 -0.84
N LEU A 91 7.54 -9.36 0.46
CA LEU A 91 8.49 -8.63 1.32
C LEU A 91 9.85 -9.33 1.42
N GLY A 92 10.75 -8.99 0.49
CA GLY A 92 12.12 -9.53 0.46
C GLY A 92 12.18 -11.05 0.25
N LEU A 93 11.31 -11.63 -0.60
CA LEU A 93 11.33 -13.07 -0.91
C LEU A 93 12.63 -13.54 -1.56
N ASN A 94 13.38 -12.63 -2.17
CA ASN A 94 14.72 -12.92 -2.70
C ASN A 94 15.82 -12.89 -1.61
N LEU A 95 15.49 -12.56 -0.35
CA LEU A 95 16.47 -12.47 0.73
C LEU A 95 16.54 -13.75 1.56
N TYR A 96 17.72 -14.01 2.11
CA TYR A 96 17.95 -15.07 3.08
C TYR A 96 17.77 -14.54 4.49
N ASP A 97 16.73 -14.97 5.17
CA ASP A 97 16.27 -14.46 6.48
C ASP A 97 17.33 -14.56 7.59
N ASN A 98 18.11 -15.61 7.61
CA ASN A 98 19.14 -15.87 8.62
C ASN A 98 20.49 -15.20 8.32
N LEU A 99 20.67 -14.68 7.10
CA LEU A 99 21.85 -13.91 6.74
C LEU A 99 21.66 -12.45 7.19
N THR A 100 22.77 -11.80 7.53
CA THR A 100 22.81 -10.36 7.80
C THR A 100 22.60 -9.56 6.50
N VAL A 101 22.40 -8.26 6.63
CA VAL A 101 22.36 -7.33 5.47
C VAL A 101 23.61 -7.48 4.63
N GLU A 102 24.79 -7.47 5.28
CA GLU A 102 26.09 -7.62 4.63
C GLU A 102 26.23 -8.94 3.89
N GLU A 103 25.87 -10.04 4.52
CA GLU A 103 25.94 -11.39 3.95
C GLU A 103 24.99 -11.58 2.78
N ASN A 104 23.75 -11.02 2.85
CA ASN A 104 22.84 -11.02 1.71
C ASN A 104 23.45 -10.27 0.51
N ILE A 105 24.01 -9.08 0.73
CA ILE A 105 24.65 -8.28 -0.33
C ILE A 105 25.81 -9.04 -0.95
N ASN A 106 26.68 -9.65 -0.12
CA ASN A 106 27.82 -10.44 -0.60
C ASN A 106 27.37 -11.68 -1.39
N PHE A 107 26.32 -12.37 -0.92
CA PHE A 107 25.73 -13.51 -1.63
C PHE A 107 25.32 -13.14 -3.06
N PHE A 108 24.60 -12.01 -3.23
CA PHE A 108 24.17 -11.56 -4.56
C PHE A 108 25.34 -11.06 -5.42
N ARG A 109 26.40 -10.49 -4.84
CA ARG A 109 27.66 -10.20 -5.55
C ARG A 109 28.23 -11.48 -6.17
N ASP A 110 28.35 -12.53 -5.34
CA ASP A 110 28.98 -13.79 -5.76
C ASP A 110 28.12 -14.53 -6.78
N LEU A 111 26.79 -14.57 -6.56
CA LEU A 111 25.83 -15.15 -7.51
C LEU A 111 25.90 -14.49 -8.89
N ARG A 112 26.07 -13.16 -8.93
CA ARG A 112 26.16 -12.36 -10.16
C ARG A 112 27.59 -12.19 -10.67
N GLN A 113 28.59 -12.73 -9.97
CA GLN A 113 30.02 -12.63 -10.30
C GLN A 113 30.46 -11.18 -10.55
N ILE A 114 30.00 -10.24 -9.71
CA ILE A 114 30.29 -8.82 -9.89
C ILE A 114 31.76 -8.55 -9.51
N PRO A 115 32.58 -7.93 -10.40
CA PRO A 115 33.95 -7.61 -10.10
C PRO A 115 34.10 -6.73 -8.87
N GLU A 116 35.06 -7.02 -7.99
CA GLU A 116 35.21 -6.40 -6.66
C GLU A 116 35.27 -4.87 -6.70
N LYS A 117 35.95 -4.29 -7.71
CA LYS A 117 36.02 -2.82 -7.87
C LYS A 117 34.67 -2.19 -8.15
N ILE A 118 33.84 -2.83 -9.00
CA ILE A 118 32.50 -2.38 -9.34
C ILE A 118 31.59 -2.57 -8.13
N PHE A 119 31.67 -3.73 -7.49
CA PHE A 119 30.88 -4.06 -6.31
C PHE A 119 31.07 -3.05 -5.19
N LYS A 120 32.30 -2.74 -4.77
CA LYS A 120 32.58 -1.77 -3.70
C LYS A 120 31.96 -0.41 -3.98
N LYS A 121 32.13 0.09 -5.20
CA LYS A 121 31.56 1.38 -5.62
C LYS A 121 30.03 1.38 -5.55
N ASN A 122 29.41 0.37 -6.16
CA ASN A 122 27.94 0.29 -6.23
C ASN A 122 27.31 0.05 -4.86
N LYS A 123 27.91 -0.83 -4.06
CA LYS A 123 27.46 -1.10 -2.68
C LYS A 123 27.46 0.17 -1.84
N GLU A 124 28.51 0.98 -1.89
CA GLU A 124 28.61 2.21 -1.11
C GLU A 124 27.49 3.19 -1.48
N ILE A 125 27.29 3.44 -2.78
CA ILE A 125 26.23 4.31 -3.31
C ILE A 125 24.84 3.79 -2.86
N LEU A 126 24.57 2.50 -3.04
CA LEU A 126 23.27 1.91 -2.72
C LEU A 126 22.98 1.91 -1.22
N LEU A 127 23.99 1.65 -0.38
CA LEU A 127 23.85 1.71 1.08
C LEU A 127 23.62 3.14 1.59
N GLU A 128 24.22 4.14 0.96
CA GLU A 128 24.00 5.54 1.28
C GLU A 128 22.56 5.97 0.94
N ILE A 129 22.12 5.72 -0.30
CA ILE A 129 20.76 6.08 -0.79
C ILE A 129 19.69 5.38 0.04
N THR A 130 19.88 4.10 0.40
CA THR A 130 18.90 3.30 1.15
C THR A 130 18.98 3.50 2.66
N LYS A 131 20.04 4.16 3.16
CA LYS A 131 20.33 4.34 4.59
C LYS A 131 20.45 3.02 5.37
N LEU A 132 20.90 1.94 4.71
CA LEU A 132 21.07 0.62 5.34
C LEU A 132 22.43 0.42 6.01
N LYS A 133 23.40 1.31 5.81
CA LYS A 133 24.75 1.21 6.35
C LYS A 133 24.83 0.93 7.87
N PRO A 134 23.98 1.54 8.76
CA PRO A 134 24.01 1.25 10.18
C PRO A 134 23.53 -0.16 10.56
N PHE A 135 22.89 -0.88 9.64
CA PHE A 135 22.22 -2.16 9.89
C PHE A 135 22.95 -3.36 9.26
N LEU A 136 24.16 -3.20 8.76
CA LEU A 136 24.93 -4.22 8.03
C LEU A 136 25.01 -5.56 8.77
N ASN A 137 25.19 -5.52 10.08
CA ASN A 137 25.33 -6.71 10.94
C ASN A 137 23.97 -7.29 11.42
N ARG A 138 22.84 -6.69 11.03
CA ARG A 138 21.51 -7.16 11.43
C ARG A 138 21.01 -8.23 10.47
N GLN A 139 20.45 -9.32 11.00
CA GLN A 139 19.83 -10.38 10.18
C GLN A 139 18.60 -9.84 9.43
N ALA A 140 18.37 -10.30 8.21
CA ALA A 140 17.26 -9.86 7.37
C ALA A 140 15.89 -10.07 8.04
N LYS A 141 15.67 -11.17 8.78
CA LYS A 141 14.44 -11.42 9.55
C LYS A 141 14.17 -10.38 10.67
N ALA A 142 15.20 -9.68 11.14
CA ALA A 142 15.08 -8.65 12.18
C ALA A 142 14.91 -7.24 11.61
N LEU A 143 14.81 -7.09 10.29
CA LEU A 143 14.51 -5.83 9.62
C LEU A 143 13.00 -5.58 9.56
N SER A 144 12.59 -4.30 9.56
CA SER A 144 11.21 -3.94 9.22
C SER A 144 10.88 -4.28 7.77
N GLY A 145 9.59 -4.36 7.41
CA GLY A 145 9.16 -4.63 6.05
C GLY A 145 9.77 -3.66 5.02
N GLY A 146 9.75 -2.36 5.30
CA GLY A 146 10.38 -1.35 4.45
C GLY A 146 11.90 -1.49 4.33
N MET A 147 12.59 -1.85 5.43
CA MET A 147 14.03 -2.12 5.38
C MET A 147 14.36 -3.39 4.58
N ARG A 148 13.51 -4.43 4.67
CA ARG A 148 13.65 -5.64 3.84
C ARG A 148 13.50 -5.32 2.36
N GLN A 149 12.52 -4.49 2.00
CA GLN A 149 12.33 -4.04 0.61
C GLN A 149 13.52 -3.22 0.10
N LYS A 150 14.04 -2.30 0.92
CA LYS A 150 15.27 -1.56 0.57
C LYS A 150 16.46 -2.50 0.36
N LEU A 151 16.62 -3.52 1.21
CA LEU A 151 17.68 -4.52 1.04
C LEU A 151 17.47 -5.37 -0.23
N ALA A 152 16.24 -5.81 -0.51
CA ALA A 152 15.90 -6.53 -1.73
C ALA A 152 16.22 -5.70 -2.99
N LEU A 153 15.90 -4.40 -2.96
CA LEU A 153 16.26 -3.47 -4.03
C LEU A 153 17.78 -3.32 -4.17
N VAL A 154 18.53 -3.16 -3.07
CA VAL A 154 20.00 -3.13 -3.10
C VAL A 154 20.56 -4.38 -3.79
N CYS A 155 20.13 -5.57 -3.37
CA CYS A 155 20.57 -6.84 -3.95
C CYS A 155 20.24 -6.94 -5.45
N THR A 156 19.10 -6.41 -5.87
CA THR A 156 18.69 -6.37 -7.28
C THR A 156 19.54 -5.41 -8.12
N LEU A 157 20.06 -4.33 -7.52
CA LEU A 157 20.75 -3.24 -8.20
C LEU A 157 22.28 -3.32 -8.15
N LEU A 158 22.88 -4.31 -7.47
CA LEU A 158 24.34 -4.38 -7.27
C LEU A 158 25.17 -4.31 -8.55
N HIS A 159 24.66 -4.85 -9.65
CA HIS A 159 25.31 -4.82 -10.97
C HIS A 159 24.90 -3.60 -11.81
N LEU A 160 24.05 -2.68 -11.28
CA LEU A 160 23.49 -1.49 -11.95
C LEU A 160 22.92 -1.83 -13.35
N PRO A 161 21.84 -2.59 -13.42
CA PRO A 161 21.21 -2.94 -14.69
C PRO A 161 20.58 -1.71 -15.36
N ASP A 162 20.49 -1.70 -16.68
CA ASP A 162 19.80 -0.65 -17.44
C ASP A 162 18.27 -0.73 -17.28
N ILE A 163 17.75 -1.93 -17.00
CA ILE A 163 16.31 -2.19 -16.87
C ILE A 163 16.05 -2.96 -15.58
N ILE A 164 15.06 -2.50 -14.80
CA ILE A 164 14.60 -3.21 -13.61
C ILE A 164 13.11 -3.55 -13.71
N PHE A 165 12.80 -4.75 -13.28
CA PHE A 165 11.44 -5.26 -13.14
C PHE A 165 11.09 -5.36 -11.65
N LEU A 166 10.01 -4.71 -11.24
CA LEU A 166 9.55 -4.67 -9.86
C LEU A 166 8.12 -5.22 -9.79
N ASP A 167 7.96 -6.40 -9.19
CA ASP A 167 6.66 -7.04 -9.09
C ASP A 167 6.02 -6.72 -7.74
N GLU A 168 5.04 -5.83 -7.73
CA GLU A 168 4.37 -5.31 -6.53
C GLU A 168 5.34 -4.91 -5.40
N PRO A 169 6.27 -3.98 -5.67
CA PRO A 169 7.44 -3.77 -4.83
C PRO A 169 7.14 -3.25 -3.43
N THR A 170 5.98 -2.64 -3.19
CA THR A 170 5.66 -2.03 -1.89
C THR A 170 4.41 -2.62 -1.23
N THR A 171 3.92 -3.76 -1.70
CA THR A 171 2.82 -4.47 -1.06
C THR A 171 3.16 -4.84 0.38
N GLY A 172 2.31 -4.42 1.34
CA GLY A 172 2.54 -4.60 2.78
C GLY A 172 3.60 -3.68 3.39
N VAL A 173 4.07 -2.67 2.67
CA VAL A 173 4.99 -1.64 3.16
C VAL A 173 4.20 -0.42 3.64
N ASP A 174 4.56 0.10 4.80
CA ASP A 174 3.94 1.30 5.36
C ASP A 174 4.19 2.56 4.50
N PRO A 175 3.34 3.60 4.61
CA PRO A 175 3.40 4.78 3.73
C PRO A 175 4.74 5.52 3.75
N LEU A 176 5.38 5.64 4.92
CA LEU A 176 6.67 6.34 5.04
C LEU A 176 7.78 5.57 4.32
N SER A 177 7.85 4.26 4.55
CA SER A 177 8.80 3.37 3.87
C SER A 177 8.55 3.31 2.36
N ARG A 178 7.27 3.40 1.92
CA ARG A 178 6.88 3.47 0.51
C ARG A 178 7.36 4.77 -0.13
N GLN A 179 7.17 5.91 0.53
CA GLN A 179 7.67 7.20 0.04
C GLN A 179 9.20 7.20 -0.13
N ASP A 180 9.93 6.63 0.84
CA ASP A 180 11.38 6.46 0.76
C ASP A 180 11.80 5.55 -0.41
N PHE A 181 11.09 4.44 -0.64
CA PHE A 181 11.34 3.52 -1.74
C PHE A 181 11.20 4.23 -3.10
N TRP A 182 10.12 4.98 -3.29
CA TRP A 182 9.88 5.74 -4.51
C TRP A 182 10.93 6.84 -4.74
N ARG A 183 11.38 7.50 -3.68
CA ARG A 183 12.49 8.48 -3.79
C ARG A 183 13.77 7.82 -4.31
N ILE A 184 14.07 6.59 -3.88
CA ILE A 184 15.20 5.83 -4.38
C ILE A 184 15.02 5.54 -5.88
N ILE A 185 13.85 5.05 -6.30
CA ILE A 185 13.56 4.76 -7.71
C ILE A 185 13.71 6.02 -8.57
N HIS A 186 13.13 7.15 -8.15
CA HIS A 186 13.27 8.41 -8.91
C HIS A 186 14.73 8.87 -9.06
N ASN A 187 15.54 8.76 -8.01
CA ASN A 187 16.96 9.11 -8.08
C ASN A 187 17.71 8.19 -9.06
N LEU A 188 17.42 6.90 -9.06
CA LEU A 188 18.04 5.93 -9.98
C LEU A 188 17.66 6.20 -11.45
N VAL A 189 16.40 6.52 -11.71
CA VAL A 189 15.92 6.88 -13.05
C VAL A 189 16.61 8.18 -13.52
N LYS A 190 16.65 9.20 -12.65
CA LYS A 190 17.25 10.50 -12.97
C LYS A 190 18.76 10.43 -13.19
N GLU A 191 19.50 9.79 -12.28
CA GLU A 191 20.97 9.84 -12.29
C GLU A 191 21.62 8.76 -13.15
N LYS A 192 20.95 7.63 -13.35
CA LYS A 192 21.47 6.45 -14.03
C LYS A 192 20.70 6.09 -15.30
N GLU A 193 19.66 6.85 -15.65
CA GLU A 193 18.77 6.57 -16.79
C GLU A 193 18.21 5.14 -16.79
N ILE A 194 18.01 4.55 -15.60
CA ILE A 194 17.47 3.20 -15.48
C ILE A 194 16.02 3.19 -15.93
N THR A 195 15.65 2.22 -16.76
CA THR A 195 14.26 1.98 -17.16
C THR A 195 13.59 1.08 -16.12
N VAL A 196 12.37 1.42 -15.72
CA VAL A 196 11.62 0.67 -14.71
C VAL A 196 10.31 0.18 -15.29
N LEU A 197 10.07 -1.13 -15.24
CA LEU A 197 8.74 -1.70 -15.42
C LEU A 197 8.29 -2.28 -14.08
N LEU A 198 7.17 -1.78 -13.57
CA LEU A 198 6.62 -2.28 -12.32
C LEU A 198 5.18 -2.76 -12.48
N THR A 199 4.79 -3.67 -11.60
CA THR A 199 3.39 -4.04 -11.41
C THR A 199 2.89 -3.47 -10.08
N THR A 200 1.65 -3.06 -10.05
CA THR A 200 1.00 -2.65 -8.80
C THR A 200 -0.52 -2.78 -8.88
N SER A 201 -1.16 -2.95 -7.74
CA SER A 201 -2.60 -2.77 -7.54
C SER A 201 -2.93 -1.43 -6.86
N TYR A 202 -1.92 -0.61 -6.54
CA TYR A 202 -2.09 0.65 -5.81
C TYR A 202 -2.13 1.84 -6.76
N MET A 203 -3.18 2.65 -6.65
CA MET A 203 -3.37 3.83 -7.52
C MET A 203 -2.36 4.93 -7.21
N ASP A 204 -1.97 5.12 -5.95
CA ASP A 204 -0.93 6.08 -5.55
C ASP A 204 0.46 5.76 -6.14
N GLU A 205 0.76 4.48 -6.39
CA GLU A 205 1.96 4.08 -7.11
C GLU A 205 1.84 4.29 -8.61
N ALA A 206 0.66 4.02 -9.17
CA ALA A 206 0.35 4.27 -10.56
C ALA A 206 0.52 5.74 -10.93
N GLU A 207 0.08 6.65 -10.06
CA GLU A 207 0.26 8.09 -10.24
C GLU A 207 1.74 8.53 -10.26
N ARG A 208 2.66 7.71 -9.74
CA ARG A 208 4.11 7.97 -9.75
C ARG A 208 4.82 7.48 -11.01
N CYS A 209 4.12 6.74 -11.88
CA CYS A 209 4.66 6.28 -13.16
C CYS A 209 4.61 7.40 -14.22
N HIS A 210 5.51 7.34 -15.20
CA HIS A 210 5.45 8.23 -16.36
C HIS A 210 4.31 7.84 -17.30
N ARG A 211 4.01 6.54 -17.41
CA ARG A 211 2.91 5.96 -18.20
C ARG A 211 2.46 4.67 -17.56
N ILE A 212 1.19 4.36 -17.73
CA ILE A 212 0.55 3.18 -17.15
C ILE A 212 -0.21 2.40 -18.20
N ALA A 213 -0.30 1.09 -18.02
CA ALA A 213 -1.22 0.22 -18.72
C ALA A 213 -2.15 -0.47 -17.72
N LEU A 214 -3.45 -0.23 -17.85
CA LEU A 214 -4.49 -0.83 -17.02
C LEU A 214 -4.82 -2.22 -17.55
N MET A 215 -4.61 -3.23 -16.71
CA MET A 215 -4.86 -4.63 -17.05
C MET A 215 -6.07 -5.20 -16.31
N HIS A 216 -6.88 -5.95 -17.02
CA HIS A 216 -7.96 -6.76 -16.46
C HIS A 216 -8.15 -8.04 -17.27
N GLU A 217 -8.34 -9.19 -16.60
CA GLU A 217 -8.57 -10.50 -17.22
C GLU A 217 -7.61 -10.85 -18.38
N GLY A 218 -6.35 -10.49 -18.22
CA GLY A 218 -5.29 -10.78 -19.20
C GLY A 218 -5.21 -9.83 -20.38
N LYS A 219 -5.96 -8.72 -20.40
CA LYS A 219 -5.96 -7.69 -21.47
C LYS A 219 -5.54 -6.34 -20.93
N ILE A 220 -4.96 -5.51 -21.79
CA ILE A 220 -4.79 -4.07 -21.54
C ILE A 220 -6.10 -3.37 -21.94
N LEU A 221 -6.72 -2.66 -20.99
CA LEU A 221 -7.94 -1.89 -21.19
C LEU A 221 -7.67 -0.44 -21.56
N LEU A 222 -6.57 0.12 -21.07
CA LEU A 222 -6.17 1.50 -21.26
C LEU A 222 -4.65 1.61 -21.13
N GLU A 223 -4.03 2.41 -21.98
CA GLU A 223 -2.64 2.84 -21.84
C GLU A 223 -2.61 4.36 -21.92
N GLU A 224 -2.15 5.04 -20.84
CA GLU A 224 -2.21 6.50 -20.73
C GLU A 224 -1.16 7.01 -19.73
N LYS A 225 -0.91 8.32 -19.77
CA LYS A 225 -0.16 9.02 -18.73
C LYS A 225 -1.08 9.33 -17.55
N PRO A 226 -0.66 9.10 -16.29
CA PRO A 226 -1.47 9.42 -15.12
C PRO A 226 -1.93 10.89 -15.07
N GLU A 227 -1.12 11.82 -15.58
CA GLU A 227 -1.44 13.25 -15.62
C GLU A 227 -2.68 13.60 -16.46
N ASN A 228 -3.04 12.76 -17.44
CA ASN A 228 -4.21 12.93 -18.29
C ASN A 228 -5.49 12.36 -17.67
N ILE A 229 -5.38 11.74 -16.48
CA ILE A 229 -6.47 11.06 -15.78
C ILE A 229 -6.82 11.87 -14.54
N SER A 230 -8.07 12.34 -14.44
CA SER A 230 -8.53 13.17 -13.33
C SER A 230 -8.63 12.39 -12.00
N ASN A 231 -9.12 11.16 -12.08
CA ASN A 231 -9.21 10.22 -10.94
C ASN A 231 -8.94 8.81 -11.45
N LEU A 232 -7.76 8.31 -11.15
CA LEU A 232 -7.30 7.02 -11.66
C LEU A 232 -8.12 5.85 -11.10
N GLU A 233 -8.51 5.92 -9.82
CA GLU A 233 -9.30 4.89 -9.18
C GLU A 233 -10.72 4.80 -9.77
N GLU A 234 -11.36 5.94 -10.01
CA GLU A 234 -12.69 5.97 -10.65
C GLU A 234 -12.65 5.39 -12.07
N ILE A 235 -11.67 5.78 -12.88
CA ILE A 235 -11.49 5.24 -14.24
C ILE A 235 -11.18 3.74 -14.19
N PHE A 236 -10.37 3.30 -13.23
CA PHE A 236 -10.09 1.89 -13.02
C PHE A 236 -11.37 1.11 -12.75
N ILE A 237 -12.18 1.56 -11.80
CA ILE A 237 -13.45 0.93 -11.45
C ILE A 237 -14.41 0.95 -12.64
N GLU A 238 -14.59 2.10 -13.32
CA GLU A 238 -15.46 2.24 -14.47
C GLU A 238 -15.07 1.30 -15.63
N LYS A 239 -13.78 1.17 -15.92
CA LYS A 239 -13.27 0.27 -16.98
C LYS A 239 -13.46 -1.21 -16.64
N ILE A 240 -13.43 -1.59 -15.38
CA ILE A 240 -13.59 -2.99 -14.96
C ILE A 240 -15.06 -3.36 -14.79
N THR A 241 -15.86 -2.49 -14.16
CA THR A 241 -17.26 -2.80 -13.82
C THR A 241 -18.24 -2.36 -14.91
N GLY A 242 -17.83 -1.46 -15.81
CA GLY A 242 -18.72 -0.83 -16.81
C GLY A 242 -19.62 0.26 -16.23
N GLU A 243 -19.55 0.53 -14.94
CA GLU A 243 -20.35 1.53 -14.23
C GLU A 243 -19.48 2.59 -13.56
N LYS A 244 -19.93 3.84 -13.62
CA LYS A 244 -19.30 4.88 -12.81
C LYS A 244 -19.50 4.59 -11.33
N PRO A 245 -18.45 4.70 -10.51
CA PRO A 245 -18.56 4.47 -9.09
C PRO A 245 -19.58 5.45 -8.48
N LYS A 246 -20.60 4.92 -7.80
CA LYS A 246 -21.57 5.73 -7.04
C LYS A 246 -20.82 6.42 -5.91
N THR A 247 -21.03 7.72 -5.73
CA THR A 247 -20.45 8.44 -4.60
C THR A 247 -20.96 7.84 -3.28
N ILE A 248 -20.04 7.41 -2.43
CA ILE A 248 -20.36 6.83 -1.10
C ILE A 248 -20.97 7.90 -0.15
N ASP A 249 -20.98 9.16 -0.56
CA ASP A 249 -21.44 10.31 0.23
C ASP A 249 -22.89 10.22 0.74
N VAL A 250 -23.74 9.45 0.07
CA VAL A 250 -25.17 9.27 0.48
C VAL A 250 -25.30 8.39 1.73
N ILE A 251 -24.28 7.57 2.04
CA ILE A 251 -24.32 6.59 3.14
C ILE A 251 -23.65 7.13 4.43
N LYS A 252 -22.96 8.28 4.35
CA LYS A 252 -22.12 8.81 5.45
C LYS A 252 -22.84 9.42 6.65
N LYS A 253 -24.16 9.60 6.64
CA LYS A 253 -24.87 10.18 7.79
C LYS A 253 -24.92 9.22 8.97
N ARG A 254 -24.17 9.56 10.01
CA ARG A 254 -24.19 8.90 11.31
C ARG A 254 -25.35 9.42 12.16
N ASP A 255 -25.98 8.53 12.92
CA ASP A 255 -26.92 8.94 13.97
C ASP A 255 -26.14 9.60 15.12
N GLU A 256 -26.56 10.78 15.58
CA GLU A 256 -25.83 11.56 16.60
C GLU A 256 -25.94 11.00 18.03
N ASN A 257 -26.04 9.69 18.18
CA ASN A 257 -26.12 9.06 19.49
C ASN A 257 -24.74 8.93 20.13
N LYS A 258 -24.42 9.84 21.05
CA LYS A 258 -23.10 9.98 21.71
C LYS A 258 -22.81 8.94 22.82
N SER A 259 -23.43 7.77 22.82
CA SER A 259 -23.13 6.74 23.81
C SER A 259 -21.73 6.13 23.55
N LEU A 260 -20.90 6.08 24.60
CA LEU A 260 -19.56 5.50 24.50
C LEU A 260 -19.62 3.96 24.46
N MET A 261 -19.00 3.38 23.46
CA MET A 261 -18.93 1.92 23.26
C MET A 261 -17.61 1.36 23.76
N ILE A 262 -16.52 2.09 23.59
CA ILE A 262 -15.18 1.69 24.01
C ILE A 262 -14.52 2.86 24.74
N VAL A 263 -13.91 2.58 25.89
CA VAL A 263 -13.13 3.57 26.66
C VAL A 263 -11.80 2.94 27.05
N CYS A 264 -10.70 3.52 26.60
CA CYS A 264 -9.33 3.20 27.00
C CYS A 264 -8.78 4.34 27.86
N LYS A 265 -8.23 4.04 29.05
CA LYS A 265 -7.62 5.03 29.96
C LYS A 265 -6.22 4.64 30.33
N GLY A 266 -5.23 5.42 29.89
CA GLY A 266 -3.80 5.23 30.17
C GLY A 266 -3.27 3.86 29.76
N VAL A 267 -3.76 3.29 28.66
CA VAL A 267 -3.48 1.91 28.27
C VAL A 267 -2.05 1.77 27.75
N SER A 268 -1.28 0.88 28.37
CA SER A 268 0.09 0.55 27.94
C SER A 268 0.30 -0.95 27.80
N LYS A 269 1.20 -1.33 26.89
CA LYS A 269 1.66 -2.72 26.72
C LYS A 269 3.16 -2.80 26.58
N LEU A 270 3.80 -3.55 27.49
CA LEU A 270 5.22 -3.84 27.49
C LEU A 270 5.46 -5.30 27.12
N PHE A 271 6.46 -5.56 26.28
CA PHE A 271 7.05 -6.87 26.00
C PHE A 271 8.53 -6.82 26.41
N GLY A 272 8.83 -7.26 27.62
CA GLY A 272 10.14 -7.01 28.24
C GLY A 272 10.38 -5.50 28.40
N SER A 273 11.47 -5.00 27.82
CA SER A 273 11.80 -3.56 27.79
C SER A 273 11.12 -2.81 26.65
N PHE A 274 10.54 -3.50 25.68
CA PHE A 274 9.91 -2.87 24.53
C PHE A 274 8.48 -2.44 24.85
N LYS A 275 8.19 -1.15 24.69
CA LYS A 275 6.87 -0.56 24.89
C LYS A 275 6.12 -0.51 23.56
N ALA A 276 5.24 -1.49 23.33
CA ALA A 276 4.47 -1.61 22.09
C ALA A 276 3.27 -0.65 22.03
N VAL A 277 2.70 -0.30 23.20
CA VAL A 277 1.65 0.72 23.37
C VAL A 277 1.98 1.51 24.63
N ASP A 278 1.90 2.84 24.57
CA ASP A 278 2.33 3.77 25.61
C ASP A 278 1.24 4.79 25.94
N LYS A 279 0.54 4.58 27.07
CA LYS A 279 -0.42 5.49 27.71
C LYS A 279 -1.49 6.03 26.76
N ILE A 280 -2.20 5.14 26.05
CA ILE A 280 -3.26 5.55 25.14
C ILE A 280 -4.55 5.83 25.92
N ASP A 281 -5.11 7.03 25.70
CA ASP A 281 -6.46 7.43 26.04
C ASP A 281 -7.28 7.51 24.76
N LEU A 282 -8.42 6.78 24.71
CA LEU A 282 -9.25 6.69 23.51
C LEU A 282 -10.70 6.40 23.89
N GLU A 283 -11.61 7.16 23.31
CA GLU A 283 -13.06 6.96 23.43
C GLU A 283 -13.66 6.76 22.04
N VAL A 284 -14.55 5.76 21.91
CA VAL A 284 -15.23 5.45 20.65
C VAL A 284 -16.74 5.45 20.88
N GLU A 285 -17.45 6.17 20.04
CA GLU A 285 -18.90 6.35 20.14
C GLU A 285 -19.67 5.27 19.35
N LYS A 286 -20.97 5.11 19.64
CA LYS A 286 -21.84 4.16 18.94
C LYS A 286 -21.96 4.47 17.45
N GLY A 287 -21.85 3.43 16.62
CA GLY A 287 -21.97 3.54 15.17
C GLY A 287 -20.82 4.32 14.51
N GLU A 288 -19.74 4.59 15.26
CA GLU A 288 -18.54 5.24 14.73
C GLU A 288 -17.66 4.24 13.98
N ILE A 289 -17.09 4.69 12.87
CA ILE A 289 -15.99 4.01 12.20
C ILE A 289 -14.70 4.73 12.57
N LEU A 290 -13.95 4.15 13.52
CA LEU A 290 -12.66 4.68 13.95
C LEU A 290 -11.53 3.97 13.21
N GLY A 291 -10.71 4.73 12.47
CA GLY A 291 -9.49 4.25 11.82
C GLY A 291 -8.26 4.39 12.73
N LEU A 292 -7.53 3.31 12.97
CA LEU A 292 -6.19 3.36 13.58
C LEU A 292 -5.16 3.35 12.45
N LEU A 293 -4.54 4.51 12.18
CA LEU A 293 -3.59 4.72 11.11
C LEU A 293 -2.17 4.82 11.67
N GLY A 294 -1.21 4.14 11.04
CA GLY A 294 0.18 4.21 11.48
C GLY A 294 1.09 3.25 10.72
N PRO A 295 2.42 3.43 10.81
CA PRO A 295 3.38 2.53 10.18
C PRO A 295 3.32 1.13 10.80
N ASN A 296 3.98 0.17 10.13
CA ASN A 296 4.15 -1.17 10.68
C ASN A 296 4.94 -1.10 11.99
N GLY A 297 4.45 -1.78 13.03
CA GLY A 297 5.04 -1.72 14.36
C GLY A 297 4.61 -0.51 15.22
N ALA A 298 3.69 0.34 14.75
CA ALA A 298 3.18 1.47 15.54
C ALA A 298 2.33 1.07 16.76
N GLY A 299 1.94 -0.21 16.88
CA GLY A 299 1.15 -0.71 18.01
C GLY A 299 -0.34 -0.93 17.72
N LYS A 300 -0.84 -0.68 16.49
CA LYS A 300 -2.25 -0.81 16.09
C LYS A 300 -2.86 -2.17 16.44
N THR A 301 -2.28 -3.26 15.90
CA THR A 301 -2.72 -4.64 16.18
C THR A 301 -2.63 -4.98 17.66
N THR A 302 -1.61 -4.46 18.38
CA THR A 302 -1.47 -4.67 19.83
C THR A 302 -2.62 -4.02 20.59
N LEU A 303 -2.98 -2.78 20.25
CA LEU A 303 -4.11 -2.06 20.83
C LEU A 303 -5.44 -2.77 20.54
N ILE A 304 -5.69 -3.19 19.30
CA ILE A 304 -6.89 -3.96 18.92
C ILE A 304 -6.97 -5.26 19.74
N LYS A 305 -5.87 -6.03 19.84
CA LYS A 305 -5.87 -7.27 20.63
C LYS A 305 -6.15 -7.05 22.11
N MET A 306 -5.68 -5.91 22.66
CA MET A 306 -6.02 -5.55 24.05
C MET A 306 -7.50 -5.20 24.19
N MET A 307 -8.08 -4.43 23.26
CA MET A 307 -9.52 -4.13 23.24
C MET A 307 -10.36 -5.41 23.08
N CYS A 308 -9.95 -6.34 22.24
CA CYS A 308 -10.62 -7.64 22.09
C CYS A 308 -10.45 -8.59 23.31
N GLY A 309 -9.68 -8.23 24.32
CA GLY A 309 -9.37 -9.11 25.46
C GLY A 309 -8.48 -10.32 25.10
N LEU A 310 -7.85 -10.31 23.92
CA LEU A 310 -6.90 -11.33 23.48
C LEU A 310 -5.50 -11.11 24.09
N LEU A 311 -5.22 -9.90 24.53
CA LEU A 311 -3.96 -9.50 25.14
C LEU A 311 -4.25 -8.63 26.35
N GLU A 312 -3.61 -8.91 27.49
CA GLU A 312 -3.76 -8.09 28.68
C GLU A 312 -2.90 -6.81 28.56
N PRO A 313 -3.46 -5.62 28.87
CA PRO A 313 -2.65 -4.42 29.05
C PRO A 313 -1.70 -4.60 30.24
N SER A 314 -0.52 -3.99 30.15
CA SER A 314 0.43 -3.94 31.27
C SER A 314 0.06 -2.86 32.29
N GLU A 315 -0.57 -1.77 31.79
CA GLU A 315 -1.05 -0.65 32.60
C GLU A 315 -2.33 -0.10 31.96
N GLY A 316 -3.12 0.63 32.77
CA GLY A 316 -4.37 1.26 32.31
C GLY A 316 -5.57 0.33 32.36
N LYS A 317 -6.70 0.81 31.83
CA LYS A 317 -7.97 0.08 31.80
C LYS A 317 -8.67 0.22 30.47
N ILE A 318 -9.33 -0.85 30.05
CA ILE A 318 -10.19 -0.87 28.84
C ILE A 318 -11.57 -1.34 29.27
N SER A 319 -12.61 -0.59 28.89
CA SER A 319 -13.99 -1.03 29.03
C SER A 319 -14.72 -1.01 27.68
N ILE A 320 -15.58 -2.01 27.46
CA ILE A 320 -16.42 -2.17 26.28
C ILE A 320 -17.86 -2.31 26.75
N LEU A 321 -18.75 -1.40 26.31
CA LEU A 321 -20.12 -1.35 26.79
C LEU A 321 -20.25 -1.37 28.34
N GLY A 322 -19.27 -0.76 29.03
CA GLY A 322 -19.18 -0.76 30.48
C GLY A 322 -18.54 -2.01 31.09
N TYR A 323 -18.32 -3.08 30.35
CA TYR A 323 -17.62 -4.28 30.84
C TYR A 323 -16.11 -4.08 30.87
N ASP A 324 -15.47 -4.45 31.96
CA ASP A 324 -14.01 -4.45 32.11
C ASP A 324 -13.40 -5.60 31.28
N VAL A 325 -12.59 -5.27 30.28
CA VAL A 325 -12.03 -6.26 29.35
C VAL A 325 -11.16 -7.32 30.02
N GLN A 326 -10.51 -7.00 31.13
CA GLN A 326 -9.67 -7.97 31.87
C GLN A 326 -10.50 -8.94 32.72
N LYS A 327 -11.58 -8.45 33.32
CA LYS A 327 -12.40 -9.23 34.28
C LYS A 327 -13.53 -10.00 33.61
N GLU A 328 -14.06 -9.48 32.51
CA GLU A 328 -15.32 -9.94 31.91
C GLU A 328 -15.14 -10.42 30.45
N ARG A 329 -14.00 -11.06 30.13
CA ARG A 329 -13.63 -11.49 28.78
C ARG A 329 -14.71 -12.31 28.05
N ALA A 330 -15.34 -13.25 28.76
CA ALA A 330 -16.37 -14.10 28.16
C ALA A 330 -17.58 -13.29 27.66
N LYS A 331 -17.96 -12.21 28.39
CA LYS A 331 -19.01 -11.30 27.95
C LYS A 331 -18.57 -10.49 26.71
N ILE A 332 -17.30 -10.02 26.73
CA ILE A 332 -16.74 -9.25 25.60
C ILE A 332 -16.77 -10.08 24.32
N TRP A 333 -16.31 -11.33 24.37
CA TRP A 333 -16.25 -12.18 23.16
C TRP A 333 -17.61 -12.46 22.52
N ASN A 334 -18.70 -12.40 23.30
CA ASN A 334 -20.06 -12.56 22.78
C ASN A 334 -20.62 -11.29 22.10
N ILE A 335 -20.00 -10.13 22.32
CA ILE A 335 -20.46 -8.83 21.81
C ILE A 335 -19.52 -8.18 20.80
N ILE A 336 -18.42 -8.83 20.46
CA ILE A 336 -17.48 -8.34 19.46
C ILE A 336 -17.36 -9.29 18.28
N GLY A 337 -17.22 -8.73 17.07
CA GLY A 337 -16.69 -9.42 15.90
C GLY A 337 -15.21 -9.06 15.74
N TYR A 338 -14.37 -10.02 15.40
CA TYR A 338 -12.95 -9.77 15.16
C TYR A 338 -12.45 -10.45 13.89
N MET A 339 -11.91 -9.66 12.99
CA MET A 339 -11.22 -10.11 11.80
C MET A 339 -9.74 -9.80 11.95
N SER A 340 -8.91 -10.84 12.08
CA SER A 340 -7.46 -10.71 12.22
C SER A 340 -6.77 -10.48 10.87
N GLN A 341 -5.60 -9.86 10.87
CA GLN A 341 -4.76 -9.62 9.69
C GLN A 341 -4.45 -10.90 8.89
N LYS A 342 -4.17 -12.01 9.58
CA LYS A 342 -4.08 -13.34 8.98
C LYS A 342 -5.42 -14.02 9.20
N PHE A 343 -6.19 -14.21 8.14
CA PHE A 343 -7.51 -14.82 8.25
C PHE A 343 -7.47 -16.14 8.99
N SER A 344 -8.26 -16.24 10.06
CA SER A 344 -8.39 -17.44 10.86
C SER A 344 -9.32 -18.47 10.21
N LEU A 345 -9.39 -18.52 8.88
CA LEU A 345 -10.21 -19.45 8.11
C LEU A 345 -9.53 -20.82 7.96
N TYR A 346 -10.32 -21.87 8.07
CA TYR A 346 -9.88 -23.23 7.82
C TYR A 346 -9.84 -23.49 6.31
N LYS A 347 -8.63 -23.64 5.77
CA LYS A 347 -8.38 -23.72 4.32
C LYS A 347 -8.95 -24.99 3.67
N ASP A 348 -9.05 -26.07 4.43
CA ASP A 348 -9.55 -27.36 3.98
C ASP A 348 -11.07 -27.53 4.18
N LEU A 349 -11.73 -26.52 4.70
CA LEU A 349 -13.19 -26.44 4.78
C LEU A 349 -13.73 -25.56 3.65
N THR A 350 -14.98 -25.82 3.26
CA THR A 350 -15.74 -24.99 2.33
C THR A 350 -16.16 -23.66 2.99
N VAL A 351 -16.69 -22.74 2.19
CA VAL A 351 -17.27 -21.47 2.68
C VAL A 351 -18.36 -21.76 3.72
N LEU A 352 -19.34 -22.63 3.40
CA LEU A 352 -20.44 -22.99 4.29
C LEU A 352 -19.96 -23.69 5.55
N GLU A 353 -18.98 -24.59 5.47
CA GLU A 353 -18.43 -25.28 6.63
C GLU A 353 -17.69 -24.31 7.57
N ASN A 354 -16.92 -23.37 7.05
CA ASN A 354 -16.32 -22.31 7.86
C ASN A 354 -17.40 -21.50 8.58
N MET A 355 -18.44 -21.08 7.88
CA MET A 355 -19.53 -20.31 8.49
C MET A 355 -20.27 -21.11 9.58
N LYS A 356 -20.55 -22.40 9.36
CA LYS A 356 -21.14 -23.29 10.37
C LYS A 356 -20.24 -23.43 11.59
N PHE A 357 -18.93 -23.55 11.38
CA PHE A 357 -17.94 -23.65 12.45
C PHE A 357 -17.95 -22.38 13.32
N TYR A 358 -17.90 -21.19 12.70
CA TYR A 358 -17.94 -19.92 13.43
C TYR A 358 -19.31 -19.65 14.09
N ALA A 359 -20.43 -20.03 13.46
CA ALA A 359 -21.73 -19.97 14.08
C ALA A 359 -21.78 -20.82 15.36
N GLY A 360 -21.17 -22.02 15.33
CA GLY A 360 -21.03 -22.88 16.52
C GLY A 360 -20.20 -22.22 17.63
N ILE A 361 -19.08 -21.55 17.29
CA ILE A 361 -18.25 -20.82 18.27
C ILE A 361 -19.03 -19.70 18.94
N TYR A 362 -19.81 -18.93 18.18
CA TYR A 362 -20.61 -17.83 18.70
C TYR A 362 -21.96 -18.28 19.29
N GLY A 363 -22.25 -19.58 19.32
CA GLY A 363 -23.50 -20.13 19.87
C GLY A 363 -24.75 -19.74 19.08
N VAL A 364 -24.60 -19.37 17.81
CA VAL A 364 -25.71 -18.98 16.94
C VAL A 364 -26.44 -20.24 16.46
N LYS A 365 -27.67 -20.41 16.90
CA LYS A 365 -28.57 -21.50 16.49
C LYS A 365 -29.49 -21.02 15.36
N ASP A 366 -29.83 -21.90 14.44
CA ASP A 366 -30.79 -21.66 13.35
C ASP A 366 -30.49 -20.46 12.45
N TYR A 367 -29.20 -20.27 12.08
CA TYR A 367 -28.79 -19.16 11.25
C TYR A 367 -29.11 -19.40 9.77
N ASN A 368 -29.81 -18.44 9.16
CA ASN A 368 -29.99 -18.40 7.71
C ASN A 368 -28.75 -17.81 7.03
N PHE A 369 -27.79 -18.69 6.65
CA PHE A 369 -26.56 -18.24 5.97
C PHE A 369 -26.81 -17.58 4.62
N LYS A 370 -27.97 -17.80 3.99
CA LYS A 370 -28.28 -17.27 2.67
C LYS A 370 -28.20 -15.75 2.63
N GLU A 371 -28.79 -15.07 3.61
CA GLU A 371 -28.83 -13.60 3.68
C GLU A 371 -27.42 -12.99 3.70
N ILE A 372 -26.54 -13.49 4.57
CA ILE A 372 -25.17 -12.95 4.68
C ILE A 372 -24.31 -13.36 3.48
N LEU A 373 -24.54 -14.54 2.90
CA LEU A 373 -23.84 -14.98 1.68
C LEU A 373 -24.25 -14.14 0.47
N GLU A 374 -25.53 -13.79 0.32
CA GLU A 374 -26.00 -12.89 -0.74
C GLU A 374 -25.41 -11.49 -0.56
N ARG A 375 -25.49 -10.93 0.64
CA ARG A 375 -24.96 -9.60 0.98
C ARG A 375 -23.45 -9.47 0.70
N LEU A 376 -22.68 -10.53 0.93
CA LEU A 376 -21.23 -10.55 0.74
C LEU A 376 -20.82 -11.18 -0.60
N GLU A 377 -21.78 -11.43 -1.51
CA GLU A 377 -21.55 -12.04 -2.82
C GLU A 377 -20.78 -13.38 -2.75
N LEU A 378 -21.11 -14.21 -1.76
CA LEU A 378 -20.47 -15.50 -1.50
C LEU A 378 -21.38 -16.69 -1.84
N LEU A 379 -22.64 -16.43 -2.26
CA LEU A 379 -23.65 -17.48 -2.40
C LEU A 379 -23.21 -18.59 -3.35
N GLU A 380 -22.68 -18.23 -4.52
CA GLU A 380 -22.19 -19.19 -5.53
C GLU A 380 -20.91 -19.93 -5.13
N MET A 381 -20.26 -19.47 -4.06
CA MET A 381 -18.99 -20.03 -3.57
C MET A 381 -19.17 -20.98 -2.39
N GLY A 382 -20.41 -21.21 -1.94
CA GLY A 382 -20.73 -21.93 -0.70
C GLY A 382 -20.03 -23.29 -0.54
N ASP A 383 -19.96 -24.07 -1.61
CA ASP A 383 -19.37 -25.40 -1.63
C ASP A 383 -17.87 -25.45 -2.04
N ARG A 384 -17.26 -24.29 -2.31
CA ARG A 384 -15.85 -24.23 -2.66
C ARG A 384 -14.95 -24.26 -1.43
N LEU A 385 -13.82 -24.96 -1.53
CA LEU A 385 -12.80 -24.96 -0.49
C LEU A 385 -12.13 -23.58 -0.39
N VAL A 386 -11.88 -23.13 0.85
CA VAL A 386 -11.27 -21.81 1.11
C VAL A 386 -9.88 -21.67 0.49
N LYS A 387 -9.10 -22.76 0.42
CA LYS A 387 -7.77 -22.73 -0.24
C LYS A 387 -7.82 -22.37 -1.73
N ASP A 388 -8.92 -22.68 -2.40
CA ASP A 388 -9.10 -22.47 -3.84
C ASP A 388 -9.75 -21.11 -4.17
N LEU A 389 -10.08 -20.32 -3.15
CA LEU A 389 -10.71 -19.00 -3.31
C LEU A 389 -9.65 -17.91 -3.55
N PRO A 390 -9.94 -16.92 -4.42
CA PRO A 390 -9.19 -15.68 -4.51
C PRO A 390 -9.09 -14.97 -3.16
N PHE A 391 -8.05 -14.14 -2.99
CA PHE A 391 -7.79 -13.46 -1.72
C PHE A 391 -8.96 -12.58 -1.26
N GLY A 392 -9.54 -11.74 -2.15
CA GLY A 392 -10.68 -10.88 -1.83
C GLY A 392 -11.94 -11.66 -1.41
N ILE A 393 -12.18 -12.86 -1.98
CA ILE A 393 -13.28 -13.73 -1.57
C ILE A 393 -13.06 -14.29 -0.16
N ARG A 394 -11.83 -14.71 0.17
CA ARG A 394 -11.47 -15.16 1.53
C ARG A 394 -11.66 -14.05 2.56
N GLN A 395 -11.38 -12.84 2.18
CA GLN A 395 -11.57 -11.66 3.02
C GLN A 395 -13.04 -11.41 3.32
N ARG A 396 -13.91 -11.45 2.29
CA ARG A 396 -15.38 -11.34 2.46
C ARG A 396 -15.91 -12.47 3.35
N LEU A 397 -15.39 -13.68 3.20
CA LEU A 397 -15.76 -14.80 4.09
C LEU A 397 -15.32 -14.55 5.55
N ALA A 398 -14.12 -14.02 5.77
CA ALA A 398 -13.66 -13.69 7.12
C ALA A 398 -14.55 -12.63 7.79
N LEU A 399 -14.97 -11.61 7.01
CA LEU A 399 -15.94 -10.62 7.47
C LEU A 399 -17.32 -11.25 7.74
N ALA A 400 -17.79 -12.15 6.85
CA ALA A 400 -19.03 -12.89 7.07
C ALA A 400 -19.00 -13.63 8.42
N CYS A 401 -17.92 -14.36 8.68
CA CYS A 401 -17.76 -15.09 9.94
C CYS A 401 -17.77 -14.15 11.16
N ALA A 402 -17.14 -12.96 11.06
CA ALA A 402 -17.14 -11.99 12.15
C ALA A 402 -18.49 -11.32 12.41
N LEU A 403 -19.39 -11.30 11.42
CA LEU A 403 -20.71 -10.68 11.49
C LEU A 403 -21.85 -11.65 11.85
N LEU A 404 -21.60 -12.96 11.91
CA LEU A 404 -22.63 -14.00 12.11
C LEU A 404 -23.55 -13.76 13.30
N HIS A 405 -23.05 -13.28 14.41
CA HIS A 405 -23.78 -13.05 15.65
C HIS A 405 -24.26 -11.60 15.82
N LYS A 406 -24.20 -10.80 14.72
CA LYS A 406 -24.62 -9.37 14.69
C LYS A 406 -24.01 -8.56 15.84
N PRO A 407 -22.66 -8.50 15.93
CA PRO A 407 -21.98 -7.87 17.06
C PRO A 407 -22.23 -6.35 17.07
N PRO A 408 -22.44 -5.72 18.23
CA PRO A 408 -22.51 -4.25 18.34
C PRO A 408 -21.16 -3.56 18.09
N ILE A 409 -20.05 -4.31 18.16
CA ILE A 409 -18.70 -3.79 17.90
C ILE A 409 -17.94 -4.75 17.00
N LEU A 410 -17.31 -4.21 15.95
CA LEU A 410 -16.52 -4.96 14.97
C LEU A 410 -15.09 -4.44 14.94
N PHE A 411 -14.12 -5.32 15.16
CA PHE A 411 -12.69 -5.04 15.02
C PHE A 411 -12.14 -5.65 13.73
N LEU A 412 -11.48 -4.83 12.93
CA LEU A 412 -10.90 -5.20 11.63
C LEU A 412 -9.41 -4.85 11.61
N ASP A 413 -8.53 -5.85 11.61
CA ASP A 413 -7.09 -5.64 11.65
C ASP A 413 -6.49 -5.78 10.25
N GLU A 414 -6.20 -4.64 9.59
CA GLU A 414 -5.73 -4.53 8.20
C GLU A 414 -6.57 -5.35 7.21
N PRO A 415 -7.90 -5.15 7.19
CA PRO A 415 -8.82 -6.05 6.51
C PRO A 415 -8.64 -6.11 4.99
N THR A 416 -8.15 -5.07 4.35
CA THR A 416 -8.04 -4.96 2.89
C THR A 416 -6.60 -4.94 2.38
N SER A 417 -5.64 -5.33 3.23
CA SER A 417 -4.24 -5.41 2.83
C SER A 417 -4.03 -6.41 1.69
N GLY A 418 -3.47 -5.97 0.57
CA GLY A 418 -3.25 -6.78 -0.62
C GLY A 418 -4.49 -6.99 -1.50
N VAL A 419 -5.55 -6.23 -1.32
CA VAL A 419 -6.80 -6.30 -2.12
C VAL A 419 -6.82 -5.22 -3.18
N ASP A 420 -7.31 -5.55 -4.37
CA ASP A 420 -7.48 -4.60 -5.47
C ASP A 420 -8.53 -3.52 -5.15
N PRO A 421 -8.51 -2.36 -5.84
CA PRO A 421 -9.40 -1.24 -5.55
C PRO A 421 -10.89 -1.57 -5.64
N VAL A 422 -11.33 -2.42 -6.58
CA VAL A 422 -12.75 -2.78 -6.73
C VAL A 422 -13.22 -3.59 -5.53
N ALA A 423 -12.47 -4.64 -5.17
CA ALA A 423 -12.81 -5.47 -4.02
C ALA A 423 -12.71 -4.70 -2.70
N ARG A 424 -11.74 -3.76 -2.58
CA ARG A 424 -11.61 -2.85 -1.43
C ARG A 424 -12.83 -1.95 -1.28
N ARG A 425 -13.28 -1.34 -2.37
CA ARG A 425 -14.47 -0.50 -2.38
C ARG A 425 -15.70 -1.26 -1.93
N ASN A 426 -15.97 -2.44 -2.53
CA ASN A 426 -17.10 -3.29 -2.15
C ASN A 426 -17.06 -3.66 -0.65
N PHE A 427 -15.87 -3.91 -0.12
CA PHE A 427 -15.67 -4.18 1.30
C PHE A 427 -16.06 -2.97 2.17
N TRP A 428 -15.65 -1.76 1.79
CA TRP A 428 -16.01 -0.53 2.50
C TRP A 428 -17.51 -0.21 2.42
N GLU A 429 -18.18 -0.49 1.30
CA GLU A 429 -19.64 -0.36 1.20
C GLU A 429 -20.35 -1.24 2.23
N ILE A 430 -19.87 -2.47 2.45
CA ILE A 430 -20.39 -3.36 3.49
C ILE A 430 -20.15 -2.77 4.89
N ILE A 431 -18.95 -2.25 5.17
CA ILE A 431 -18.63 -1.60 6.46
C ILE A 431 -19.58 -0.45 6.73
N TYR A 432 -19.86 0.40 5.73
CA TYR A 432 -20.83 1.49 5.88
C TYR A 432 -22.25 0.99 6.16
N GLN A 433 -22.71 -0.04 5.46
CA GLN A 433 -24.03 -0.63 5.71
C GLN A 433 -24.13 -1.15 7.15
N VAL A 434 -23.13 -1.90 7.62
CA VAL A 434 -23.08 -2.44 8.99
C VAL A 434 -23.07 -1.32 10.02
N SER A 435 -22.28 -0.27 9.80
CA SER A 435 -22.18 0.86 10.73
C SER A 435 -23.45 1.74 10.72
N ARG A 436 -23.95 2.12 9.53
CA ARG A 436 -25.02 3.11 9.38
C ARG A 436 -26.43 2.53 9.51
N GLN A 437 -26.64 1.30 9.06
CA GLN A 437 -27.97 0.66 9.10
C GLN A 437 -28.16 -0.19 10.35
N GLU A 438 -27.11 -0.88 10.81
CA GLU A 438 -27.21 -1.77 11.97
C GLU A 438 -26.69 -1.12 13.26
N GLY A 439 -26.06 0.06 13.16
CA GLY A 439 -25.53 0.79 14.31
C GLY A 439 -24.29 0.15 14.94
N THR A 440 -23.61 -0.74 14.23
CA THR A 440 -22.37 -1.39 14.69
C THR A 440 -21.22 -0.39 14.72
N THR A 441 -20.52 -0.32 15.84
CA THR A 441 -19.29 0.45 15.97
C THR A 441 -18.12 -0.32 15.37
N VAL A 442 -17.34 0.32 14.51
CA VAL A 442 -16.25 -0.35 13.77
C VAL A 442 -14.91 0.27 14.13
N ILE A 443 -13.97 -0.56 14.51
CA ILE A 443 -12.56 -0.17 14.67
C ILE A 443 -11.76 -0.88 13.58
N VAL A 444 -11.12 -0.10 12.71
CA VAL A 444 -10.31 -0.62 11.62
C VAL A 444 -8.87 -0.16 11.75
N SER A 445 -7.91 -1.09 11.75
CA SER A 445 -6.51 -0.69 11.54
C SER A 445 -6.19 -0.69 10.06
N THR A 446 -5.49 0.31 9.60
CA THR A 446 -5.02 0.40 8.23
C THR A 446 -3.69 1.15 8.14
N HIS A 447 -2.98 0.95 7.06
CA HIS A 447 -1.87 1.77 6.61
C HIS A 447 -2.17 2.40 5.24
N TYR A 448 -3.40 2.25 4.73
CA TYR A 448 -3.85 2.83 3.46
C TYR A 448 -4.58 4.14 3.72
N MET A 449 -4.14 5.20 3.03
CA MET A 449 -4.71 6.54 3.20
C MET A 449 -6.13 6.65 2.65
N ASP A 450 -6.40 5.97 1.52
CA ASP A 450 -7.72 5.93 0.90
C ASP A 450 -8.76 5.30 1.84
N GLU A 451 -8.37 4.29 2.60
CA GLU A 451 -9.22 3.69 3.62
C GLU A 451 -9.42 4.61 4.82
N ALA A 452 -8.36 5.29 5.24
CA ALA A 452 -8.43 6.24 6.34
C ALA A 452 -9.38 7.40 6.03
N GLU A 453 -9.42 7.89 4.78
CA GLU A 453 -10.40 8.91 4.34
C GLU A 453 -11.86 8.46 4.49
N ASN A 454 -12.10 7.16 4.55
CA ASN A 454 -13.43 6.58 4.74
C ASN A 454 -13.87 6.49 6.22
N CYS A 455 -13.00 6.76 7.18
CA CYS A 455 -13.32 6.71 8.60
C CYS A 455 -13.97 8.00 9.09
N ASP A 456 -14.81 7.93 10.13
CA ASP A 456 -15.38 9.10 10.78
C ASP A 456 -14.31 9.88 11.55
N ARG A 457 -13.47 9.14 12.29
CA ARG A 457 -12.31 9.68 12.97
C ARG A 457 -11.11 8.76 12.77
N LEU A 458 -9.92 9.37 12.88
CA LEU A 458 -8.65 8.69 12.78
C LEU A 458 -7.85 8.88 14.06
N GLY A 459 -7.29 7.79 14.58
CA GLY A 459 -6.23 7.82 15.57
C GLY A 459 -4.90 7.55 14.88
N LEU A 460 -4.05 8.56 14.76
CA LEU A 460 -2.71 8.41 14.22
C LEU A 460 -1.78 7.82 15.26
N MET A 461 -1.20 6.66 14.98
CA MET A 461 -0.30 5.96 15.91
C MET A 461 1.13 5.95 15.39
N ASN A 462 2.10 6.26 16.28
CA ASN A 462 3.52 6.10 16.02
C ASN A 462 4.23 5.64 17.30
N ARG A 463 5.13 4.64 17.18
CA ARG A 463 5.94 4.12 18.30
C ARG A 463 5.14 3.82 19.58
N GLY A 464 3.93 3.28 19.43
CA GLY A 464 3.04 2.94 20.53
C GLY A 464 2.20 4.09 21.09
N ARG A 465 2.34 5.30 20.58
CA ARG A 465 1.61 6.50 21.04
C ARG A 465 0.54 6.93 20.06
N LEU A 466 -0.52 7.52 20.57
CA LEU A 466 -1.52 8.22 19.78
C LEU A 466 -1.04 9.67 19.60
N ILE A 467 -0.63 10.03 18.37
CA ILE A 467 -0.02 11.33 18.06
C ILE A 467 -1.02 12.37 17.53
N ALA A 468 -2.18 11.92 17.04
CA ALA A 468 -3.31 12.77 16.70
C ALA A 468 -4.61 11.95 16.74
N LEU A 469 -5.73 12.60 17.00
CA LEU A 469 -7.08 12.03 17.01
C LEU A 469 -8.07 13.08 16.52
N GLY A 470 -8.79 12.81 15.43
CA GLY A 470 -9.77 13.72 14.85
C GLY A 470 -10.36 13.19 13.55
N THR A 471 -11.26 13.93 12.92
CA THR A 471 -11.73 13.63 11.57
C THR A 471 -10.56 13.76 10.56
N PRO A 472 -10.63 13.12 9.39
CA PRO A 472 -9.61 13.31 8.35
C PRO A 472 -9.35 14.79 8.03
N GLU A 473 -10.42 15.61 7.95
CA GLU A 473 -10.33 17.05 7.69
C GLU A 473 -9.66 17.82 8.83
N GLU A 474 -9.95 17.47 10.09
CA GLU A 474 -9.31 18.10 11.26
C GLU A 474 -7.82 17.82 11.28
N ILE A 475 -7.42 16.58 10.99
CA ILE A 475 -6.01 16.15 10.92
C ILE A 475 -5.28 16.92 9.81
N LYS A 476 -5.87 17.03 8.61
CA LYS A 476 -5.30 17.82 7.50
C LYS A 476 -5.12 19.28 7.87
N LYS A 477 -6.15 19.90 8.47
CA LYS A 477 -6.09 21.30 8.92
C LYS A 477 -5.08 21.53 10.04
N GLU A 478 -4.96 20.59 10.96
CA GLU A 478 -3.96 20.68 12.03
C GLU A 478 -2.55 20.58 11.46
N SER A 479 -2.31 19.64 10.51
CA SER A 479 -1.04 19.54 9.80
C SER A 479 -0.69 20.87 9.12
N GLU A 480 -1.62 21.51 8.41
CA GLU A 480 -1.40 22.79 7.73
C GLU A 480 -0.95 23.89 8.69
N LYS A 481 -1.47 23.93 9.92
CA LYS A 481 -1.10 24.94 10.91
C LYS A 481 0.37 24.89 11.33
N PHE A 482 0.98 23.71 11.40
CA PHE A 482 2.36 23.58 11.85
C PHE A 482 3.37 23.27 10.76
N SER A 483 2.94 22.80 9.58
CA SER A 483 3.82 22.49 8.44
C SER A 483 3.68 23.47 7.26
N GLY A 484 2.70 24.39 7.32
CA GLY A 484 2.39 25.32 6.24
C GLY A 484 1.48 24.74 5.16
N SER A 485 1.01 25.59 4.27
CA SER A 485 0.17 25.21 3.13
C SER A 485 0.96 24.49 2.06
N LEU A 486 0.28 23.66 1.26
CA LEU A 486 0.86 22.87 0.19
C LEU A 486 0.63 23.52 -1.17
N LEU A 487 1.73 23.83 -1.88
CA LEU A 487 1.71 24.26 -3.28
C LEU A 487 2.05 23.09 -4.18
N GLN A 488 1.22 22.83 -5.17
CA GLN A 488 1.45 21.89 -6.26
C GLN A 488 1.95 22.61 -7.49
N ILE A 489 3.02 22.11 -8.09
CA ILE A 489 3.60 22.64 -9.32
C ILE A 489 3.57 21.57 -10.38
N LYS A 490 3.01 21.90 -11.54
CA LYS A 490 2.99 21.07 -12.74
C LYS A 490 3.78 21.74 -13.84
N THR A 491 4.67 21.01 -14.50
CA THR A 491 5.47 21.49 -15.64
C THR A 491 5.99 20.34 -16.48
N PRO A 492 6.05 20.49 -17.83
CA PRO A 492 6.70 19.49 -18.70
C PRO A 492 8.20 19.32 -18.43
N TYR A 493 8.81 20.29 -17.75
CA TYR A 493 10.24 20.30 -17.43
C TYR A 493 10.52 19.80 -16.01
N PHE A 494 9.81 18.77 -15.56
CA PHE A 494 9.77 18.28 -14.19
C PHE A 494 11.15 18.16 -13.51
N TYR A 495 12.10 17.46 -14.12
CA TYR A 495 13.42 17.23 -13.51
C TYR A 495 14.22 18.50 -13.28
N LYS A 496 14.23 19.40 -14.29
CA LYS A 496 14.93 20.69 -14.19
C LYS A 496 14.25 21.61 -13.18
N ALA A 497 12.91 21.61 -13.17
CA ALA A 497 12.12 22.36 -12.19
C ALA A 497 12.40 21.86 -10.76
N PHE A 498 12.38 20.54 -10.55
CA PHE A 498 12.68 19.94 -9.25
C PHE A 498 14.08 20.32 -8.75
N GLU A 499 15.10 20.25 -9.61
CA GLU A 499 16.48 20.62 -9.26
C GLU A 499 16.58 22.06 -8.79
N LEU A 500 15.98 22.99 -9.54
CA LEU A 500 15.99 24.42 -9.21
C LEU A 500 15.21 24.72 -7.92
N ILE A 501 14.03 24.12 -7.77
CA ILE A 501 13.18 24.32 -6.59
C ILE A 501 13.84 23.73 -5.34
N SER A 502 14.52 22.58 -5.46
CA SER A 502 15.18 21.92 -4.32
C SER A 502 16.33 22.75 -3.71
N GLN A 503 16.90 23.68 -4.48
CA GLN A 503 17.91 24.62 -3.98
C GLN A 503 17.33 25.77 -3.16
N GLU A 504 16.07 26.15 -3.43
CA GLU A 504 15.40 27.30 -2.82
C GLU A 504 14.44 26.92 -1.69
N PHE A 505 13.90 25.69 -1.73
CA PHE A 505 12.91 25.20 -0.77
C PHE A 505 13.40 23.89 -0.14
N PRO A 506 13.58 23.84 1.20
CA PRO A 506 14.14 22.66 1.89
C PRO A 506 13.13 21.51 1.98
N GLU A 507 11.83 21.80 1.99
CA GLU A 507 10.77 20.81 2.12
C GLU A 507 10.03 20.62 0.79
N ILE A 508 10.54 19.69 0.01
CA ILE A 508 9.98 19.28 -1.28
C ILE A 508 9.56 17.83 -1.21
N SER A 509 8.40 17.52 -1.73
CA SER A 509 7.98 16.16 -2.06
C SER A 509 7.60 16.02 -3.54
N ILE A 510 7.68 14.81 -4.05
CA ILE A 510 7.36 14.48 -5.45
C ILE A 510 6.22 13.47 -5.47
N TYR A 511 5.25 13.71 -6.33
CA TYR A 511 4.16 12.79 -6.62
C TYR A 511 3.92 12.73 -8.14
N GLY A 512 4.28 11.63 -8.77
CA GLY A 512 4.27 11.53 -10.24
C GLY A 512 5.12 12.62 -10.88
N ASN A 513 4.54 13.37 -11.79
CA ASN A 513 5.15 14.54 -12.44
C ASN A 513 4.80 15.86 -11.74
N LYS A 514 4.38 15.82 -10.47
CA LYS A 514 4.02 16.99 -9.67
C LYS A 514 5.06 17.23 -8.59
N ILE A 515 5.42 18.49 -8.37
CA ILE A 515 6.32 18.91 -7.30
C ILE A 515 5.45 19.59 -6.24
N PHE A 516 5.65 19.20 -4.99
CA PHE A 516 4.95 19.76 -3.85
C PHE A 516 5.92 20.51 -2.95
N ILE A 517 5.52 21.71 -2.51
CA ILE A 517 6.31 22.56 -1.63
C ILE A 517 5.47 22.96 -0.44
N ARG A 518 6.05 22.84 0.76
CA ARG A 518 5.49 23.39 1.99
C ARG A 518 5.92 24.83 2.18
N THR A 519 4.96 25.70 2.52
CA THR A 519 5.25 27.12 2.80
C THR A 519 4.19 27.75 3.70
N PHE A 520 4.64 28.64 4.58
CA PHE A 520 3.76 29.55 5.33
C PHE A 520 3.47 30.85 4.56
N GLU A 521 4.25 31.17 3.52
CA GLU A 521 4.17 32.40 2.75
C GLU A 521 3.80 32.11 1.29
N ILE A 522 2.54 31.79 1.04
CA ILE A 522 2.02 31.31 -0.24
C ILE A 522 2.36 32.25 -1.39
N GLU A 523 2.04 33.54 -1.26
CA GLU A 523 2.23 34.52 -2.34
C GLU A 523 3.70 34.79 -2.63
N ASN A 524 4.55 34.80 -1.59
CA ASN A 524 5.99 34.95 -1.75
C ASN A 524 6.60 33.75 -2.45
N ALA A 525 6.18 32.52 -2.05
CA ALA A 525 6.62 31.28 -2.68
C ALA A 525 6.19 31.19 -4.16
N LYS A 526 4.92 31.50 -4.48
CA LYS A 526 4.43 31.56 -5.87
C LYS A 526 5.24 32.53 -6.71
N LYS A 527 5.52 33.74 -6.20
CA LYS A 527 6.31 34.76 -6.89
C LYS A 527 7.75 34.31 -7.13
N LYS A 528 8.39 33.69 -6.11
CA LYS A 528 9.75 33.15 -6.23
C LYS A 528 9.83 32.05 -7.30
N ILE A 529 8.90 31.09 -7.29
CA ILE A 529 8.84 29.99 -8.27
C ILE A 529 8.61 30.54 -9.68
N LYS A 530 7.67 31.47 -9.83
CA LYS A 530 7.38 32.13 -11.12
C LYS A 530 8.62 32.79 -11.69
N ASN A 531 9.31 33.63 -10.91
CA ASN A 531 10.53 34.30 -11.33
C ASN A 531 11.64 33.30 -11.71
N LEU A 532 11.79 32.24 -10.92
CA LEU A 532 12.77 31.18 -11.17
C LEU A 532 12.50 30.49 -12.52
N PHE A 533 11.24 30.12 -12.79
CA PHE A 533 10.86 29.42 -14.01
C PHE A 533 10.93 30.30 -15.26
N GLU A 534 10.51 31.56 -15.15
CA GLU A 534 10.62 32.58 -16.23
C GLU A 534 12.08 32.83 -16.59
N SER A 535 12.97 33.00 -15.59
CA SER A 535 14.41 33.21 -15.81
C SER A 535 15.09 32.03 -16.51
N GLN A 536 14.62 30.82 -16.27
CA GLN A 536 15.15 29.57 -16.83
C GLN A 536 14.37 29.06 -18.06
N LYS A 537 13.38 29.84 -18.54
CA LYS A 537 12.52 29.52 -19.70
C LYS A 537 11.80 28.16 -19.55
N LEU A 538 11.33 27.84 -18.34
CA LEU A 538 10.58 26.62 -18.04
C LEU A 538 9.06 26.84 -18.18
N LEU A 539 8.61 27.22 -19.35
CA LEU A 539 7.21 27.46 -19.68
C LEU A 539 6.67 26.34 -20.59
N PRO A 540 5.42 25.87 -20.45
CA PRO A 540 4.43 26.33 -19.46
C PRO A 540 4.61 25.67 -18.08
N PHE A 541 4.00 26.29 -17.05
CA PHE A 541 3.87 25.74 -15.71
C PHE A 541 2.57 26.19 -15.03
N GLU A 542 2.09 25.41 -14.08
CA GLU A 542 0.95 25.72 -13.21
C GLU A 542 1.39 25.65 -11.75
N ILE A 543 0.91 26.58 -10.92
CA ILE A 543 1.15 26.61 -9.47
C ILE A 543 -0.21 26.75 -8.78
N GLU A 544 -0.62 25.73 -8.06
CA GLU A 544 -1.89 25.68 -7.35
C GLU A 544 -1.67 25.44 -5.86
N GLN A 545 -2.43 26.13 -5.00
CA GLN A 545 -2.56 25.71 -3.61
C GLN A 545 -3.57 24.58 -3.56
N ILE A 546 -3.20 23.48 -2.95
CA ILE A 546 -4.08 22.32 -2.80
C ILE A 546 -4.30 22.01 -1.32
N LEU A 547 -5.40 21.32 -1.03
CA LEU A 547 -5.62 20.71 0.28
C LEU A 547 -4.54 19.66 0.53
N ILE A 548 -4.04 19.63 1.77
CA ILE A 548 -3.03 18.64 2.17
C ILE A 548 -3.63 17.23 2.05
N PRO A 549 -3.06 16.33 1.24
CA PRO A 549 -3.45 14.92 1.26
C PRO A 549 -3.19 14.30 2.63
N LEU A 550 -4.04 13.37 3.06
CA LEU A 550 -3.91 12.72 4.37
C LEU A 550 -2.54 12.06 4.57
N GLN A 551 -1.96 11.53 3.49
CA GLN A 551 -0.62 10.95 3.51
C GLN A 551 0.46 11.97 3.88
N GLU A 552 0.40 13.18 3.33
CA GLU A 552 1.33 14.25 3.67
C GLU A 552 1.13 14.72 5.12
N ALA A 553 -0.14 14.88 5.53
CA ALA A 553 -0.47 15.22 6.92
C ALA A 553 0.09 14.18 7.90
N PHE A 554 -0.06 12.89 7.60
CA PHE A 554 0.50 11.81 8.42
C PHE A 554 2.02 11.89 8.56
N VAL A 555 2.74 12.14 7.46
CA VAL A 555 4.20 12.32 7.47
C VAL A 555 4.59 13.52 8.32
N ASP A 556 3.86 14.63 8.23
CA ASP A 556 4.10 15.85 9.01
C ASP A 556 3.97 15.59 10.52
N PHE A 557 2.93 14.86 10.96
CA PHE A 557 2.76 14.48 12.37
C PHE A 557 3.91 13.60 12.86
N ILE A 558 4.38 12.64 12.06
CA ILE A 558 5.53 11.80 12.43
C ILE A 558 6.80 12.64 12.59
N LYS A 559 7.10 13.52 11.62
CA LYS A 559 8.27 14.41 11.68
C LYS A 559 8.22 15.32 12.91
N ARG A 560 7.04 15.88 13.21
CA ARG A 560 6.82 16.72 14.39
C ARG A 560 7.11 15.95 15.69
N GLU A 561 6.60 14.71 15.82
CA GLU A 561 6.86 13.88 16.98
C GLU A 561 8.35 13.52 17.11
N GLU A 562 9.03 13.19 16.00
CA GLU A 562 10.46 12.92 16.01
C GLU A 562 11.28 14.13 16.46
N ALA A 563 10.91 15.34 16.03
CA ALA A 563 11.57 16.58 16.45
C ALA A 563 11.35 16.90 17.94
N LEU A 564 10.21 16.51 18.53
CA LEU A 564 9.91 16.71 19.95
C LEU A 564 10.62 15.69 20.88
N ASN A 565 11.10 14.57 20.33
CA ASN A 565 11.77 13.50 21.08
C ASN A 565 13.31 13.51 20.95
N VAL A 566 13.88 14.52 20.26
CA VAL A 566 15.31 14.83 20.19
C VAL A 566 15.63 15.92 21.20
#